data_4901bd7b85c7a2ca9e03a73d374f4681
#
_entry.id   4901bd7b85c7a2ca9e03a73d374f4681
#
_cell.length_a   1.000
_cell.length_b   1.000
_cell.length_c   1.000
_cell.angle_alpha   90.00
_cell.angle_beta   90.00
_cell.angle_gamma   90.00
#
_symmetry.space_group_name_H-M   'P 1'
#
loop_
_entity.id
_entity.type
_entity.pdbx_description
1 polymer ?
#
loop_
_entity_poly.entity_id
_entity_poly.type
_entity_poly.pdbx_seq_one_letter_code
_entity_poly.pdbx_strand_id
1 'polypeptide(L)'
;LCSPHNPAGRVWKEEELERMFSICEKYDILVVSDEIHQDFTFGGQKHIAAPAVAGGKYKDRIVLVNAASKSFNLAALLHSNILIPSPELRKRYDAYRTQHNQTDINLLGLIATEAAYTKGEEWLESLKSVISANYTYVKEELAQHAPEITVCDMEGTYLPMLDLRKVVDVETDTKTRKVN
;
A
#
# COMPACT_ATOMS: atom_id res chain seq x y z
N LEU A 1 -0.97 -0.85 9.24
CA LEU A 1 -1.97 -0.66 8.19
C LEU A 1 -1.30 -0.77 6.84
N CYS A 2 -1.94 -1.39 5.86
CA CYS A 2 -1.53 -1.39 4.46
C CYS A 2 -2.69 -0.78 3.64
N SER A 3 -2.45 0.32 2.92
CA SER A 3 -3.49 1.09 2.23
C SER A 3 -2.96 1.76 0.95
N PRO A 4 -3.41 1.37 -0.25
CA PRO A 4 -4.26 0.21 -0.59
C PRO A 4 -3.68 -1.12 -0.12
N HIS A 5 -4.53 -2.12 0.12
CA HIS A 5 -4.11 -3.36 0.77
C HIS A 5 -3.52 -4.37 -0.21
N ASN A 6 -2.27 -4.73 -0.02
CA ASN A 6 -1.60 -5.83 -0.72
C ASN A 6 -1.61 -7.09 0.17
N PRO A 7 -2.08 -8.27 -0.32
CA PRO A 7 -2.45 -8.57 -1.71
C PRO A 7 -3.94 -8.44 -2.04
N ALA A 8 -4.80 -8.04 -1.11
CA ALA A 8 -6.25 -8.12 -1.28
C ALA A 8 -6.81 -7.16 -2.36
N GLY A 9 -6.02 -6.18 -2.84
CA GLY A 9 -6.42 -5.27 -3.90
C GLY A 9 -7.55 -4.30 -3.52
N ARG A 10 -7.83 -4.11 -2.21
CA ARG A 10 -8.89 -3.19 -1.77
C ARG A 10 -8.36 -1.82 -1.40
N VAL A 11 -9.19 -0.81 -1.56
CA VAL A 11 -8.98 0.55 -1.08
C VAL A 11 -9.85 0.78 0.16
N TRP A 12 -9.24 1.25 1.25
CA TRP A 12 -9.97 1.53 2.49
C TRP A 12 -10.83 2.79 2.36
N LYS A 13 -12.07 2.72 2.82
CA LYS A 13 -12.97 3.87 2.87
C LYS A 13 -12.65 4.75 4.08
N GLU A 14 -12.99 6.03 4.00
CA GLU A 14 -12.71 6.98 5.08
C GLU A 14 -13.34 6.57 6.40
N GLU A 15 -14.59 6.09 6.38
CA GLU A 15 -15.31 5.66 7.57
C GLU A 15 -14.67 4.43 8.24
N GLU A 16 -14.08 3.53 7.45
CA GLU A 16 -13.35 2.36 7.96
C GLU A 16 -12.06 2.78 8.65
N LEU A 17 -11.30 3.69 8.01
CA LEU A 17 -10.07 4.25 8.55
C LEU A 17 -10.35 5.05 9.83
N GLU A 18 -11.37 5.91 9.83
CA GLU A 18 -11.76 6.69 10.99
C GLU A 18 -12.15 5.78 12.17
N ARG A 19 -12.94 4.74 11.92
CA ARG A 19 -13.32 3.76 12.94
C ARG A 19 -12.12 3.04 13.52
N MET A 20 -11.18 2.62 12.68
CA MET A 20 -9.94 1.98 13.11
C MET A 20 -9.08 2.95 13.95
N PHE A 21 -8.89 4.17 13.48
CA PHE A 21 -8.05 5.16 14.16
C PHE A 21 -8.67 5.64 15.49
N SER A 22 -10.00 5.68 15.59
CA SER A 22 -10.68 5.97 16.86
C SER A 22 -10.40 4.90 17.93
N ILE A 23 -10.29 3.63 17.49
CA ILE A 23 -9.89 2.53 18.39
C ILE A 23 -8.41 2.69 18.77
N CYS A 24 -7.54 3.00 17.82
CA CYS A 24 -6.12 3.25 18.07
C CYS A 24 -5.92 4.42 19.05
N GLU A 25 -6.71 5.49 18.92
CA GLU A 25 -6.70 6.63 19.84
C GLU A 25 -7.12 6.21 21.26
N LYS A 26 -8.22 5.46 21.37
CA LYS A 26 -8.75 4.98 22.66
C LYS A 26 -7.74 4.13 23.43
N TYR A 27 -6.93 3.34 22.75
CA TYR A 27 -5.97 2.42 23.36
C TYR A 27 -4.52 2.87 23.24
N ASP A 28 -4.29 4.13 22.88
CA ASP A 28 -2.96 4.74 22.69
C ASP A 28 -2.03 3.94 21.76
N ILE A 29 -2.58 3.46 20.65
CA ILE A 29 -1.85 2.69 19.66
C ILE A 29 -1.26 3.64 18.61
N LEU A 30 0.05 3.53 18.35
CA LEU A 30 0.71 4.17 17.21
C LEU A 30 0.40 3.38 15.93
N VAL A 31 0.04 4.09 14.85
CA VAL A 31 -0.23 3.50 13.55
C VAL A 31 0.93 3.76 12.61
N VAL A 32 1.50 2.69 12.04
CA VAL A 32 2.37 2.78 10.86
C VAL A 32 1.52 2.41 9.64
N SER A 33 1.33 3.37 8.74
CA SER A 33 0.57 3.19 7.49
C SER A 33 1.53 3.00 6.34
N ASP A 34 1.55 1.81 5.76
CA ASP A 34 2.26 1.52 4.53
C ASP A 34 1.36 1.85 3.34
N GLU A 35 1.71 2.93 2.65
CA GLU A 35 0.96 3.49 1.53
C GLU A 35 1.73 3.39 0.20
N ILE A 36 2.62 2.42 0.08
CA ILE A 36 3.49 2.24 -1.09
C ILE A 36 2.71 2.01 -2.40
N HIS A 37 1.44 1.60 -2.31
CA HIS A 37 0.53 1.39 -3.44
C HIS A 37 -0.45 2.54 -3.66
N GLN A 38 -0.28 3.70 -3.00
CA GLN A 38 -1.22 4.83 -2.99
C GLN A 38 -1.64 5.32 -4.39
N ASP A 39 -0.75 5.22 -5.37
CA ASP A 39 -0.97 5.73 -6.73
C ASP A 39 -1.77 4.76 -7.61
N PHE A 40 -1.90 3.49 -7.19
CA PHE A 40 -2.65 2.47 -7.90
C PHE A 40 -4.05 2.30 -7.31
N THR A 41 -4.98 3.12 -7.79
CA THR A 41 -6.41 2.97 -7.52
C THR A 41 -7.18 2.90 -8.83
N PHE A 42 -8.23 2.08 -8.86
CA PHE A 42 -9.03 1.76 -10.05
C PHE A 42 -10.52 1.86 -9.75
N GLY A 43 -11.38 1.81 -10.78
CA GLY A 43 -12.83 1.79 -10.60
C GLY A 43 -13.41 3.03 -9.93
N GLY A 44 -12.74 4.19 -10.05
CA GLY A 44 -13.19 5.43 -9.40
C GLY A 44 -12.84 5.52 -7.91
N GLN A 45 -12.14 4.53 -7.35
CA GLN A 45 -11.66 4.57 -5.97
C GLN A 45 -10.58 5.64 -5.79
N LYS A 46 -10.54 6.24 -4.61
CA LYS A 46 -9.54 7.24 -4.24
C LYS A 46 -8.81 6.81 -2.98
N HIS A 47 -7.49 6.84 -3.03
CA HIS A 47 -6.68 6.67 -1.84
C HIS A 47 -6.83 7.87 -0.89
N ILE A 48 -6.90 7.59 0.40
CA ILE A 48 -6.93 8.59 1.45
C ILE A 48 -5.69 8.38 2.31
N ALA A 49 -4.80 9.37 2.31
CA ALA A 49 -3.60 9.30 3.15
C ALA A 49 -3.99 9.25 4.63
N ALA A 50 -3.46 8.31 5.38
CA ALA A 50 -3.83 8.09 6.78
C ALA A 50 -3.74 9.35 7.65
N PRO A 51 -2.73 10.24 7.51
CA PRO A 51 -2.70 11.48 8.27
C PRO A 51 -3.81 12.49 7.93
N ALA A 52 -4.51 12.34 6.79
CA ALA A 52 -5.57 13.24 6.37
C ALA A 52 -6.97 12.80 6.82
N VAL A 53 -7.13 11.57 7.28
CA VAL A 53 -8.42 11.00 7.73
C VAL A 53 -9.07 11.88 8.80
N ALA A 54 -10.37 12.09 8.66
CA ALA A 54 -11.18 12.94 9.54
C ALA A 54 -10.58 14.36 9.72
N GLY A 55 -10.12 14.96 8.60
CA GLY A 55 -9.50 16.28 8.61
C GLY A 55 -8.18 16.35 9.39
N GLY A 56 -7.50 15.25 9.57
CA GLY A 56 -6.20 15.17 10.29
C GLY A 56 -6.33 15.00 11.80
N LYS A 57 -7.50 14.62 12.30
CA LYS A 57 -7.76 14.40 13.72
C LYS A 57 -6.74 13.45 14.39
N TYR A 58 -6.31 12.40 13.67
CA TYR A 58 -5.47 11.34 14.21
C TYR A 58 -3.99 11.45 13.83
N LYS A 59 -3.59 12.52 13.11
CA LYS A 59 -2.27 12.67 12.48
C LYS A 59 -1.09 12.50 13.44
N ASP A 60 -1.25 12.91 14.71
CA ASP A 60 -0.15 12.89 15.68
C ASP A 60 0.21 11.48 16.20
N ARG A 61 -0.60 10.48 15.86
CA ARG A 61 -0.31 9.05 16.14
C ARG A 61 -0.01 8.23 14.88
N ILE A 62 0.20 8.89 13.72
CA ILE A 62 0.40 8.19 12.45
C ILE A 62 1.81 8.44 11.94
N VAL A 63 2.45 7.36 11.50
CA VAL A 63 3.67 7.36 10.69
C VAL A 63 3.28 6.79 9.32
N LEU A 64 3.31 7.61 8.29
CA LEU A 64 3.06 7.18 6.92
C LEU A 64 4.39 6.84 6.25
N VAL A 65 4.43 5.69 5.57
CA VAL A 65 5.57 5.27 4.76
C VAL A 65 5.13 5.01 3.33
N ASN A 66 5.86 5.56 2.37
CA ASN A 66 5.64 5.33 0.95
C ASN A 66 6.95 5.39 0.15
N ALA A 67 6.88 5.08 -1.13
CA ALA A 67 8.03 5.17 -2.03
C ALA A 67 7.57 5.22 -3.50
N ALA A 68 8.37 5.84 -4.35
CA ALA A 68 8.21 5.81 -5.81
C ALA A 68 8.54 4.41 -6.41
N SER A 69 9.01 3.48 -5.59
CA SER A 69 9.52 2.18 -6.04
C SER A 69 8.48 1.32 -6.76
N LYS A 70 7.21 1.37 -6.35
CA LYS A 70 6.12 0.62 -6.99
C LYS A 70 5.50 1.41 -8.13
N SER A 71 5.19 2.68 -7.92
CA SER A 71 4.54 3.54 -8.90
C SER A 71 5.40 3.77 -10.15
N PHE A 72 6.72 3.84 -9.98
CA PHE A 72 7.66 4.18 -11.06
C PHE A 72 8.77 3.15 -11.28
N ASN A 73 8.60 1.93 -10.76
CA ASN A 73 9.56 0.83 -10.92
C ASN A 73 11.00 1.18 -10.47
N LEU A 74 11.13 1.90 -9.35
CA LEU A 74 12.41 2.39 -8.82
C LEU A 74 12.92 1.59 -7.60
N ALA A 75 12.49 0.35 -7.42
CA ALA A 75 12.80 -0.46 -6.24
C ALA A 75 14.30 -0.64 -6.00
N ALA A 76 15.09 -0.78 -7.07
CA ALA A 76 16.54 -0.96 -6.98
C ALA A 76 17.29 0.25 -6.39
N LEU A 77 16.67 1.42 -6.37
CA LEU A 77 17.26 2.64 -5.80
C LEU A 77 17.13 2.74 -4.28
N LEU A 78 16.41 1.81 -3.62
CA LEU A 78 16.32 1.69 -2.16
C LEU A 78 16.01 3.02 -1.46
N HIS A 79 15.02 3.76 -1.97
CA HIS A 79 14.58 5.04 -1.41
C HIS A 79 13.12 4.97 -0.99
N SER A 80 12.80 5.49 0.19
CA SER A 80 11.44 5.62 0.71
C SER A 80 11.27 6.93 1.47
N ASN A 81 10.03 7.37 1.57
CA ASN A 81 9.65 8.55 2.33
C ASN A 81 8.96 8.12 3.62
N ILE A 82 9.25 8.81 4.71
CA ILE A 82 8.61 8.63 6.01
C ILE A 82 8.05 9.98 6.43
N LEU A 83 6.72 10.06 6.55
CA LEU A 83 6.02 11.25 7.01
C LEU A 83 5.56 11.05 8.44
N ILE A 84 6.06 11.91 9.33
CA ILE A 84 5.73 11.91 10.76
C ILE A 84 5.19 13.29 11.12
N PRO A 85 3.86 13.51 11.12
CA PRO A 85 3.27 14.80 11.44
C PRO A 85 3.59 15.27 12.86
N SER A 86 3.56 14.36 13.85
CA SER A 86 3.89 14.66 15.25
C SER A 86 5.33 15.10 15.42
N PRO A 87 5.62 16.34 15.91
CA PRO A 87 6.97 16.78 16.17
C PRO A 87 7.70 15.94 17.22
N GLU A 88 6.98 15.42 18.22
CA GLU A 88 7.55 14.58 19.26
C GLU A 88 8.01 13.23 18.70
N LEU A 89 7.14 12.55 17.96
CA LEU A 89 7.49 11.28 17.32
C LEU A 89 8.65 11.45 16.32
N ARG A 90 8.62 12.53 15.54
CA ARG A 90 9.70 12.84 14.60
C ARG A 90 11.03 13.04 15.31
N LYS A 91 11.06 13.79 16.41
CA LYS A 91 12.25 13.97 17.24
C LYS A 91 12.80 12.64 17.76
N ARG A 92 11.93 11.75 18.24
CA ARG A 92 12.32 10.40 18.70
C ARG A 92 12.89 9.57 17.56
N TYR A 93 12.26 9.59 16.39
CA TYR A 93 12.71 8.90 15.20
C TYR A 93 14.09 9.39 14.73
N ASP A 94 14.28 10.70 14.67
CA ASP A 94 15.56 11.32 14.25
C ASP A 94 16.69 11.01 15.24
N ALA A 95 16.40 11.02 16.54
CA ALA A 95 17.38 10.63 17.56
C ALA A 95 17.81 9.16 17.39
N TYR A 96 16.87 8.27 17.13
CA TYR A 96 17.16 6.85 16.89
C TYR A 96 18.01 6.66 15.62
N ARG A 97 17.65 7.31 14.50
CA ARG A 97 18.43 7.25 13.27
C ARG A 97 19.87 7.71 13.48
N THR A 98 20.06 8.84 14.16
CA THR A 98 21.37 9.40 14.45
C THR A 98 22.21 8.45 15.31
N GLN A 99 21.61 7.87 16.36
CA GLN A 99 22.27 6.90 17.23
C GLN A 99 22.75 5.65 16.49
N HIS A 100 22.05 5.25 15.42
CA HIS A 100 22.35 4.02 14.65
C HIS A 100 23.05 4.30 13.32
N ASN A 101 23.55 5.52 13.10
CA ASN A 101 24.21 5.93 11.85
C ASN A 101 23.34 5.67 10.58
N GLN A 102 22.03 5.90 10.68
CA GLN A 102 21.06 5.72 9.60
C GLN A 102 20.58 7.05 9.03
N THR A 103 21.48 8.01 8.88
CA THR A 103 21.17 9.36 8.40
C THR A 103 21.43 9.56 6.92
N ASP A 104 22.22 8.67 6.30
CA ASP A 104 22.58 8.78 4.90
C ASP A 104 21.40 8.44 3.97
N ILE A 105 21.33 9.16 2.87
CA ILE A 105 20.30 9.02 1.85
C ILE A 105 20.98 8.60 0.54
N ASN A 106 20.38 7.66 -0.17
CA ASN A 106 20.77 7.38 -1.55
C ASN A 106 20.40 8.58 -2.44
N LEU A 107 21.39 9.36 -2.84
CA LEU A 107 21.21 10.57 -3.63
C LEU A 107 20.51 10.29 -4.97
N LEU A 108 20.85 9.19 -5.65
CA LEU A 108 20.20 8.80 -6.91
C LEU A 108 18.74 8.44 -6.69
N GLY A 109 18.41 7.77 -5.58
CA GLY A 109 17.05 7.46 -5.19
C GLY A 109 16.22 8.71 -4.92
N LEU A 110 16.80 9.71 -4.24
CA LEU A 110 16.15 10.98 -3.97
C LEU A 110 15.85 11.75 -5.28
N ILE A 111 16.84 11.90 -6.16
CA ILE A 111 16.68 12.61 -7.44
C ILE A 111 15.65 11.88 -8.34
N ALA A 112 15.70 10.55 -8.40
CA ALA A 112 14.77 9.77 -9.19
C ALA A 112 13.33 9.87 -8.65
N THR A 113 13.15 9.87 -7.33
CA THR A 113 11.85 10.06 -6.69
C THR A 113 11.27 11.45 -6.99
N GLU A 114 12.08 12.50 -6.88
CA GLU A 114 11.68 13.86 -7.24
C GLU A 114 11.26 13.94 -8.73
N ALA A 115 12.09 13.43 -9.62
CA ALA A 115 11.80 13.42 -11.05
C ALA A 115 10.52 12.63 -11.38
N ALA A 116 10.32 11.48 -10.75
CA ALA A 116 9.14 10.63 -10.92
C ALA A 116 7.85 11.38 -10.55
N TYR A 117 7.78 11.96 -9.36
CA TYR A 117 6.57 12.67 -8.90
C TYR A 117 6.37 14.05 -9.53
N THR A 118 7.41 14.68 -10.07
CA THR A 118 7.28 15.99 -10.73
C THR A 118 7.03 15.91 -12.23
N LYS A 119 7.41 14.80 -12.88
CA LYS A 119 7.40 14.66 -14.36
C LYS A 119 6.80 13.36 -14.87
N GLY A 120 6.46 12.42 -13.97
CA GLY A 120 6.05 11.07 -14.35
C GLY A 120 4.55 10.83 -14.42
N GLU A 121 3.69 11.84 -14.28
CA GLU A 121 2.23 11.67 -14.22
C GLU A 121 1.68 10.98 -15.47
N GLU A 122 2.03 11.45 -16.67
CA GLU A 122 1.57 10.87 -17.93
C GLU A 122 2.00 9.40 -18.09
N TRP A 123 3.22 9.08 -17.68
CA TRP A 123 3.72 7.71 -17.69
C TRP A 123 2.94 6.82 -16.71
N LEU A 124 2.66 7.32 -15.51
CA LEU A 124 1.90 6.57 -14.50
C LEU A 124 0.47 6.30 -14.95
N GLU A 125 -0.22 7.28 -15.52
CA GLU A 125 -1.58 7.09 -16.03
C GLU A 125 -1.61 6.11 -17.23
N SER A 126 -0.60 6.15 -18.09
CA SER A 126 -0.44 5.16 -19.17
C SER A 126 -0.23 3.75 -18.59
N LEU A 127 0.61 3.60 -17.56
CA LEU A 127 0.81 2.32 -16.87
C LEU A 127 -0.48 1.82 -16.23
N LYS A 128 -1.23 2.67 -15.53
CA LYS A 128 -2.52 2.31 -14.92
C LYS A 128 -3.53 1.81 -15.95
N SER A 129 -3.54 2.42 -17.13
CA SER A 129 -4.39 1.98 -18.25
C SER A 129 -4.04 0.58 -18.72
N VAL A 130 -2.75 0.26 -18.84
CA VAL A 130 -2.26 -1.09 -19.20
C VAL A 130 -2.62 -2.10 -18.12
N ILE A 131 -2.42 -1.76 -16.85
CA ILE A 131 -2.77 -2.65 -15.72
C ILE A 131 -4.28 -2.95 -15.71
N SER A 132 -5.11 -1.93 -15.91
CA SER A 132 -6.57 -2.10 -15.96
C SER A 132 -7.01 -2.99 -17.12
N ALA A 133 -6.42 -2.80 -18.31
CA ALA A 133 -6.69 -3.65 -19.47
C ALA A 133 -6.26 -5.10 -19.25
N ASN A 134 -5.08 -5.32 -18.67
CA ASN A 134 -4.60 -6.65 -18.33
C ASN A 134 -5.50 -7.35 -17.29
N TYR A 135 -5.96 -6.61 -16.28
CA TYR A 135 -6.90 -7.15 -15.29
C TYR A 135 -8.22 -7.58 -15.93
N THR A 136 -8.79 -6.76 -16.81
CA THR A 136 -10.00 -7.08 -17.55
C THR A 136 -9.80 -8.33 -18.40
N TYR A 137 -8.71 -8.39 -19.16
CA TYR A 137 -8.36 -9.53 -20.00
C TYR A 137 -8.26 -10.83 -19.17
N VAL A 138 -7.52 -10.82 -18.06
CA VAL A 138 -7.41 -12.00 -17.17
C VAL A 138 -8.78 -12.43 -16.65
N LYS A 139 -9.64 -11.48 -16.27
CA LYS A 139 -10.99 -11.78 -15.74
C LYS A 139 -11.87 -12.42 -16.80
N GLU A 140 -11.81 -11.95 -18.04
CA GLU A 140 -12.59 -12.49 -19.17
C GLU A 140 -12.07 -13.87 -19.60
N GLU A 141 -10.76 -14.04 -19.74
CA GLU A 141 -10.17 -15.33 -20.11
C GLU A 141 -10.44 -16.44 -19.07
N LEU A 142 -10.28 -16.12 -17.79
CA LEU A 142 -10.58 -17.09 -16.74
C LEU A 142 -12.07 -17.40 -16.66
N ALA A 143 -12.95 -16.44 -16.86
CA ALA A 143 -14.39 -16.69 -16.89
C ALA A 143 -14.79 -17.63 -18.04
N GLN A 144 -14.08 -17.57 -19.18
CA GLN A 144 -14.33 -18.39 -20.36
C GLN A 144 -13.69 -19.79 -20.26
N HIS A 145 -12.45 -19.89 -19.78
CA HIS A 145 -11.63 -21.09 -19.88
C HIS A 145 -11.41 -21.83 -18.57
N ALA A 146 -11.65 -21.18 -17.42
CA ALA A 146 -11.53 -21.75 -16.08
C ALA A 146 -12.54 -21.10 -15.12
N PRO A 147 -13.86 -21.28 -15.33
CA PRO A 147 -14.90 -20.57 -14.59
C PRO A 147 -14.95 -20.89 -13.08
N GLU A 148 -14.28 -21.94 -12.65
CA GLU A 148 -14.10 -22.29 -11.24
C GLU A 148 -13.11 -21.35 -10.52
N ILE A 149 -12.24 -20.63 -11.25
CA ILE A 149 -11.32 -19.63 -10.69
C ILE A 149 -12.01 -18.27 -10.66
N THR A 150 -12.17 -17.71 -9.48
CA THR A 150 -12.74 -16.37 -9.35
C THR A 150 -11.63 -15.32 -9.23
N VAL A 151 -11.63 -14.33 -10.12
CA VAL A 151 -10.77 -13.15 -9.98
C VAL A 151 -11.41 -12.18 -9.03
N CYS A 152 -10.76 -11.88 -7.90
CA CYS A 152 -11.24 -10.91 -6.92
C CYS A 152 -11.23 -9.49 -7.50
N ASP A 153 -12.14 -8.64 -7.02
CA ASP A 153 -12.15 -7.25 -7.45
C ASP A 153 -10.87 -6.53 -7.05
N MET A 154 -10.29 -5.80 -8.00
CA MET A 154 -9.07 -5.03 -7.82
C MET A 154 -9.40 -3.53 -7.80
N GLU A 155 -9.59 -3.00 -6.59
CA GLU A 155 -9.82 -1.57 -6.37
C GLU A 155 -8.50 -0.80 -6.32
N GLY A 156 -7.41 -1.48 -5.93
CA GLY A 156 -6.07 -0.91 -5.81
C GLY A 156 -4.97 -1.95 -5.99
N THR A 157 -3.73 -1.52 -5.98
CA THR A 157 -2.53 -2.29 -6.33
C THR A 157 -2.46 -2.67 -7.81
N TYR A 158 -1.52 -3.49 -8.22
CA TYR A 158 -1.44 -4.09 -9.56
C TYR A 158 -1.38 -5.63 -9.47
N LEU A 159 -1.86 -6.18 -8.36
CA LEU A 159 -1.78 -7.60 -8.04
C LEU A 159 -3.20 -8.17 -7.94
N PRO A 160 -3.75 -8.75 -9.03
CA PRO A 160 -5.04 -9.42 -8.97
C PRO A 160 -4.94 -10.67 -8.08
N MET A 161 -5.88 -10.81 -7.15
CA MET A 161 -5.98 -11.99 -6.32
C MET A 161 -6.97 -12.98 -6.94
N LEU A 162 -6.60 -14.25 -6.96
CA LEU A 162 -7.41 -15.34 -7.50
C LEU A 162 -7.93 -16.21 -6.36
N ASP A 163 -9.20 -16.52 -6.39
CA ASP A 163 -9.82 -17.47 -5.49
C ASP A 163 -9.84 -18.86 -6.14
N LEU A 164 -9.00 -19.75 -5.63
CA LEU A 164 -8.83 -21.11 -6.11
C LEU A 164 -9.54 -22.18 -5.25
N ARG A 165 -10.37 -21.77 -4.28
CA ARG A 165 -11.02 -22.70 -3.34
C ARG A 165 -11.88 -23.79 -3.99
N LYS A 166 -12.33 -23.54 -5.23
CA LYS A 166 -13.08 -24.54 -6.02
C LYS A 166 -12.21 -25.48 -6.84
N VAL A 167 -10.92 -25.17 -6.96
CA VAL A 167 -9.98 -25.90 -7.82
C VAL A 167 -9.01 -26.75 -6.98
N VAL A 168 -8.67 -26.28 -5.80
CA VAL A 168 -7.72 -26.92 -4.90
C VAL A 168 -8.43 -27.37 -3.65
N ASP A 169 -8.43 -28.67 -3.37
CA ASP A 169 -8.83 -29.20 -2.06
C ASP A 169 -7.80 -28.70 -1.03
N VAL A 170 -8.12 -27.59 -0.39
CA VAL A 170 -7.35 -27.12 0.76
C VAL A 170 -7.76 -27.99 1.94
N GLU A 171 -7.15 -29.16 2.09
CA GLU A 171 -7.11 -29.83 3.39
C GLU A 171 -6.33 -28.88 4.32
N THR A 172 -7.07 -28.07 5.06
CA THR A 172 -6.50 -27.33 6.18
C THR A 172 -6.19 -28.33 7.28
N ASP A 173 -5.05 -29.00 7.17
CA ASP A 173 -4.48 -29.76 8.29
C ASP A 173 -4.01 -28.74 9.35
N THR A 174 -4.96 -28.39 10.22
CA THR A 174 -4.72 -27.52 11.37
C THR A 174 -3.82 -28.16 12.43
N LYS A 175 -3.39 -29.41 12.23
CA LYS A 175 -2.57 -30.17 13.21
C LYS A 175 -1.06 -30.06 12.99
N THR A 176 -0.57 -29.51 11.87
CA THR A 176 0.86 -29.51 11.54
C THR A 176 1.52 -28.13 11.51
N ARG A 177 0.97 -27.09 12.12
CA ARG A 177 1.76 -25.87 12.40
C ARG A 177 2.67 -26.07 13.61
N LYS A 178 3.72 -26.88 13.44
CA LYS A 178 4.96 -26.69 14.21
C LYS A 178 5.73 -25.55 13.53
N VAL A 179 5.71 -24.39 14.15
CA VAL A 179 6.65 -23.31 13.83
C VAL A 179 8.03 -23.79 14.32
N ASN A 180 8.93 -24.07 13.38
CA ASN A 180 10.36 -24.21 13.66
C ASN A 180 10.98 -22.81 13.65
#